data_58a1458c226f39b7c3e6e34ec42d49ef
#
_entry.id   58a1458c226f39b7c3e6e34ec42d49ef
#
_cell.length_a   1.000
_cell.length_b   1.000
_cell.length_c   1.000
_cell.angle_alpha   90.00
_cell.angle_beta   90.00
_cell.angle_gamma   90.00
#
_symmetry.space_group_name_H-M   'P 1'
#
loop_
_entity.id
_entity.type
_entity.pdbx_description
1 polymer ?
#
loop_
_entity_poly.entity_id
_entity_poly.type
_entity_poly.pdbx_seq_one_letter_code
_entity_poly.pdbx_strand_id
1 'polypeptide(L)'
;MPKKRHGNGRIRLGVLSPLLVSLACAAAAQPREGPSVTVFAGQMTDNHWEQTFRPWEIDLLDSWFVGVGAGYEWPTRHPRIALGLEGQAVAHFGRQDHLEFNLPVIFRYYPENPFPPALESVAFGLGLSTATQDPQTEIDRDGETSKTLVYWMGEFEFRLPRPDTTLSFRLHHRSDAYGVFATDSGSNALAFGFRHRF
;
A
#
# COMPACT_ATOMS: atom_id res chain seq x y z
N MET A 1 52.05 17.86 -63.06
CA MET A 1 50.66 18.20 -62.66
C MET A 1 49.94 16.94 -62.29
N PRO A 2 49.62 16.66 -61.00
CA PRO A 2 48.87 15.50 -60.63
C PRO A 2 47.36 15.82 -60.49
N LYS A 3 46.54 14.99 -61.10
CA LYS A 3 45.06 15.00 -61.06
C LYS A 3 44.51 14.66 -59.65
N LYS A 4 43.74 15.56 -59.08
CA LYS A 4 42.94 15.27 -57.87
C LYS A 4 41.78 14.34 -58.22
N ARG A 5 41.69 13.20 -57.53
CA ARG A 5 40.51 12.31 -57.49
C ARG A 5 39.55 12.83 -56.45
N HIS A 6 38.33 13.15 -56.87
CA HIS A 6 37.21 13.42 -55.95
C HIS A 6 36.64 12.06 -55.50
N GLY A 7 36.69 11.80 -54.19
CA GLY A 7 36.00 10.68 -53.57
C GLY A 7 34.57 11.09 -53.23
N ASN A 8 33.56 10.45 -53.84
CA ASN A 8 32.17 10.56 -53.50
C ASN A 8 31.90 9.75 -52.22
N GLY A 9 31.80 10.43 -51.07
CA GLY A 9 31.31 9.84 -49.84
C GLY A 9 29.78 9.61 -49.91
N ARG A 10 29.38 8.37 -50.05
CA ARG A 10 27.97 7.98 -49.91
C ARG A 10 27.61 7.93 -48.42
N ILE A 11 26.81 8.88 -47.98
CA ILE A 11 26.19 8.86 -46.65
C ILE A 11 25.14 7.74 -46.67
N ARG A 12 25.40 6.66 -45.91
CA ARG A 12 24.38 5.64 -45.64
C ARG A 12 23.46 6.19 -44.57
N LEU A 13 22.23 6.55 -44.94
CA LEU A 13 21.15 6.77 -44.00
C LEU A 13 20.86 5.41 -43.32
N GLY A 14 21.20 5.32 -42.04
CA GLY A 14 20.78 4.22 -41.19
C GLY A 14 19.26 4.30 -41.02
N VAL A 15 18.57 3.25 -41.44
CA VAL A 15 17.13 3.07 -41.20
C VAL A 15 16.95 2.87 -39.71
N LEU A 16 16.42 3.88 -39.01
CA LEU A 16 15.91 3.75 -37.64
C LEU A 16 14.70 2.81 -37.69
N SER A 17 14.89 1.58 -37.25
CA SER A 17 13.78 0.67 -37.00
C SER A 17 12.91 1.24 -35.88
N PRO A 18 11.60 1.46 -36.09
CA PRO A 18 10.73 1.85 -34.99
C PRO A 18 10.64 0.68 -34.01
N LEU A 19 11.06 0.93 -32.77
CA LEU A 19 10.85 0.03 -31.64
C LEU A 19 9.33 -0.03 -31.41
N LEU A 20 8.69 -1.07 -31.93
CA LEU A 20 7.30 -1.39 -31.60
C LEU A 20 7.24 -1.76 -30.12
N VAL A 21 6.93 -0.76 -29.28
CA VAL A 21 6.50 -1.00 -27.91
C VAL A 21 5.13 -1.67 -28.00
N SER A 22 5.11 -2.99 -27.93
CA SER A 22 3.87 -3.75 -27.76
C SER A 22 3.28 -3.34 -26.43
N LEU A 23 2.24 -2.48 -26.44
CA LEU A 23 1.32 -2.35 -25.30
C LEU A 23 0.58 -3.68 -25.21
N ALA A 24 1.16 -4.63 -24.48
CA ALA A 24 0.40 -5.78 -24.02
C ALA A 24 -0.74 -5.22 -23.17
N CYS A 25 -1.97 -5.35 -23.64
CA CYS A 25 -3.16 -5.07 -22.86
C CYS A 25 -3.12 -6.07 -21.70
N ALA A 26 -2.59 -5.64 -20.55
CA ALA A 26 -2.54 -6.50 -19.37
C ALA A 26 -3.99 -6.82 -19.00
N ALA A 27 -4.35 -8.09 -19.04
CA ALA A 27 -5.67 -8.52 -18.59
C ALA A 27 -5.93 -7.96 -17.19
N ALA A 28 -7.18 -7.50 -16.95
CA ALA A 28 -7.54 -7.00 -15.64
C ALA A 28 -7.31 -8.08 -14.59
N ALA A 29 -6.70 -7.71 -13.47
CA ALA A 29 -6.49 -8.64 -12.36
C ALA A 29 -7.83 -9.18 -11.85
N GLN A 30 -7.80 -10.38 -11.31
CA GLN A 30 -8.97 -11.07 -10.76
C GLN A 30 -8.63 -11.63 -9.38
N PRO A 31 -9.66 -11.79 -8.52
CA PRO A 31 -9.49 -12.49 -7.25
C PRO A 31 -8.89 -13.87 -7.46
N ARG A 32 -7.91 -14.21 -6.63
CA ARG A 32 -7.33 -15.56 -6.56
C ARG A 32 -7.37 -16.03 -5.12
N GLU A 33 -7.76 -17.28 -4.93
CA GLU A 33 -7.67 -17.90 -3.62
C GLU A 33 -6.22 -18.21 -3.30
N GLY A 34 -5.81 -17.94 -2.06
CA GLY A 34 -4.50 -18.34 -1.60
C GLY A 34 -3.89 -17.44 -0.52
N PRO A 35 -2.75 -17.88 0.01
CA PRO A 35 -1.98 -17.15 1.01
C PRO A 35 -1.19 -15.99 0.39
N SER A 36 -0.87 -15.03 1.24
CA SER A 36 0.01 -13.91 0.89
C SER A 36 0.84 -13.46 2.09
N VAL A 37 1.97 -12.85 1.78
CA VAL A 37 2.80 -12.13 2.75
C VAL A 37 2.96 -10.70 2.27
N THR A 38 2.80 -9.76 3.19
CA THR A 38 3.03 -8.33 2.97
C THR A 38 4.16 -7.87 3.87
N VAL A 39 5.12 -7.11 3.32
CA VAL A 39 6.10 -6.36 4.11
C VAL A 39 5.89 -4.89 3.83
N PHE A 40 5.89 -4.06 4.86
CA PHE A 40 5.57 -2.64 4.70
C PHE A 40 6.33 -1.79 5.71
N ALA A 41 6.51 -0.52 5.37
CA ALA A 41 7.07 0.50 6.24
C ALA A 41 6.22 1.76 6.12
N GLY A 42 6.09 2.50 7.20
CA GLY A 42 5.26 3.69 7.24
C GLY A 42 5.75 4.76 8.19
N GLN A 43 5.15 5.93 8.05
CA GLN A 43 5.37 7.07 8.93
C GLN A 43 4.04 7.55 9.48
N MET A 44 4.03 7.85 10.78
CA MET A 44 2.86 8.37 11.49
C MET A 44 2.56 9.80 11.02
N THR A 45 1.28 10.18 11.06
CA THR A 45 0.82 11.54 10.78
C THR A 45 0.07 12.11 11.98
N ASP A 46 0.12 13.43 12.15
CA ASP A 46 -0.65 14.15 13.17
C ASP A 46 -2.06 14.55 12.70
N ASN A 47 -2.43 14.08 11.54
CA ASN A 47 -3.71 14.41 10.90
C ASN A 47 -4.84 13.52 11.39
N HIS A 48 -6.06 14.04 11.38
CA HIS A 48 -7.25 13.19 11.34
C HIS A 48 -7.32 12.43 10.01
N TRP A 49 -7.94 11.26 10.01
CA TRP A 49 -7.95 10.37 8.85
C TRP A 49 -8.50 11.03 7.56
N GLU A 50 -9.47 11.96 7.67
CA GLU A 50 -10.05 12.69 6.54
C GLU A 50 -9.03 13.59 5.84
N GLN A 51 -8.07 14.14 6.60
CA GLN A 51 -7.04 15.02 6.07
C GLN A 51 -5.97 14.25 5.30
N THR A 52 -5.82 12.95 5.55
CA THR A 52 -4.86 12.10 4.83
C THR A 52 -5.17 11.99 3.32
N PHE A 53 -6.41 12.30 2.91
CA PHE A 53 -6.79 12.38 1.49
C PHE A 53 -6.44 13.74 0.84
N ARG A 54 -5.84 14.67 1.60
CA ARG A 54 -5.37 15.97 1.14
C ARG A 54 -3.84 16.03 1.26
N PRO A 55 -3.08 15.62 0.22
CA PRO A 55 -1.62 15.47 0.33
C PRO A 55 -0.88 16.73 0.77
N TRP A 56 -1.46 17.91 0.55
CA TRP A 56 -0.90 19.20 0.96
C TRP A 56 -1.18 19.57 2.44
N GLU A 57 -2.00 18.80 3.14
CA GLU A 57 -2.33 18.98 4.56
C GLU A 57 -1.64 17.93 5.44
N ILE A 58 -0.88 17.00 4.85
CA ILE A 58 -0.24 15.91 5.60
C ILE A 58 0.89 16.47 6.45
N ASP A 59 0.77 16.28 7.76
CA ASP A 59 1.78 16.59 8.76
C ASP A 59 2.42 15.30 9.28
N LEU A 60 3.67 15.05 8.90
CA LEU A 60 4.38 13.83 9.23
C LEU A 60 5.07 13.95 10.58
N LEU A 61 4.87 12.97 11.44
CA LEU A 61 5.54 12.86 12.73
C LEU A 61 6.91 12.19 12.60
N ASP A 62 7.82 12.52 13.51
CA ASP A 62 9.12 11.85 13.68
C ASP A 62 8.92 10.47 14.36
N SER A 63 8.06 9.67 13.79
CA SER A 63 7.66 8.35 14.26
C SER A 63 7.35 7.44 13.08
N TRP A 64 8.00 6.29 13.03
CA TRP A 64 7.91 5.33 11.93
C TRP A 64 7.58 3.93 12.42
N PHE A 65 7.31 3.06 11.49
CA PHE A 65 7.19 1.62 11.75
C PHE A 65 7.60 0.78 10.55
N VAL A 66 7.91 -0.48 10.83
CA VAL A 66 8.01 -1.56 9.85
C VAL A 66 7.06 -2.67 10.25
N GLY A 67 6.48 -3.34 9.29
CA GLY A 67 5.51 -4.39 9.55
C GLY A 67 5.60 -5.56 8.58
N VAL A 68 5.12 -6.69 9.06
CA VAL A 68 4.88 -7.89 8.26
C VAL A 68 3.45 -8.35 8.47
N GLY A 69 2.78 -8.73 7.39
CA GLY A 69 1.44 -9.33 7.39
C GLY A 69 1.46 -10.69 6.73
N ALA A 70 0.71 -11.63 7.30
CA ALA A 70 0.41 -12.92 6.68
C ALA A 70 -1.10 -13.01 6.51
N GLY A 71 -1.56 -13.26 5.29
CA GLY A 71 -2.99 -13.25 4.98
C GLY A 71 -3.41 -14.40 4.08
N TYR A 72 -4.71 -14.56 3.99
CA TYR A 72 -5.36 -15.47 3.06
C TYR A 72 -6.57 -14.78 2.43
N GLU A 73 -6.78 -14.96 1.12
CA GLU A 73 -7.93 -14.43 0.38
C GLU A 73 -8.80 -15.55 -0.16
N TRP A 74 -10.11 -15.30 -0.14
CA TRP A 74 -11.15 -16.14 -0.72
C TRP A 74 -11.93 -15.33 -1.77
N PRO A 75 -11.96 -15.75 -3.05
CA PRO A 75 -12.85 -15.18 -4.04
C PRO A 75 -14.30 -15.34 -3.59
N THR A 76 -15.10 -14.32 -3.84
CA THR A 76 -16.54 -14.38 -3.59
C THR A 76 -17.29 -14.84 -4.84
N ARG A 77 -18.63 -14.91 -4.78
CA ARG A 77 -19.45 -15.14 -5.97
C ARG A 77 -19.37 -14.01 -6.98
N HIS A 78 -18.99 -12.81 -6.55
CA HIS A 78 -18.76 -11.70 -7.46
C HIS A 78 -17.36 -11.80 -8.08
N PRO A 79 -17.24 -11.75 -9.43
CA PRO A 79 -15.99 -12.05 -10.13
C PRO A 79 -14.86 -11.04 -9.86
N ARG A 80 -15.15 -9.93 -9.17
CA ARG A 80 -14.21 -8.85 -8.88
C ARG A 80 -13.98 -8.61 -7.40
N ILE A 81 -14.53 -9.45 -6.53
CA ILE A 81 -14.46 -9.24 -5.08
C ILE A 81 -13.86 -10.45 -4.40
N ALA A 82 -12.92 -10.21 -3.52
CA ALA A 82 -12.40 -11.18 -2.56
C ALA A 82 -12.64 -10.71 -1.12
N LEU A 83 -12.81 -11.66 -0.23
CA LEU A 83 -12.70 -11.47 1.20
C LEU A 83 -11.37 -12.04 1.67
N GLY A 84 -10.78 -11.45 2.69
CA GLY A 84 -9.52 -11.90 3.25
C GLY A 84 -9.45 -11.73 4.75
N LEU A 85 -8.49 -12.39 5.34
CA LEU A 85 -8.04 -12.17 6.71
C LEU A 85 -6.52 -11.97 6.69
N GLU A 86 -6.00 -10.97 7.40
CA GLU A 86 -4.56 -10.73 7.51
C GLU A 86 -4.17 -10.51 8.98
N GLY A 87 -3.24 -11.30 9.49
CA GLY A 87 -2.57 -11.02 10.76
C GLY A 87 -1.32 -10.18 10.50
N GLN A 88 -1.15 -9.10 11.25
CA GLN A 88 -0.01 -8.19 11.10
C GLN A 88 0.75 -8.06 12.41
N ALA A 89 2.09 -7.96 12.30
CA ALA A 89 2.97 -7.56 13.39
C ALA A 89 3.74 -6.31 12.92
N VAL A 90 3.69 -5.25 13.71
CA VAL A 90 4.24 -3.93 13.39
C VAL A 90 5.15 -3.50 14.52
N ALA A 91 6.38 -3.11 14.20
CA ALA A 91 7.36 -2.57 15.14
C ALA A 91 7.48 -1.06 14.92
N HIS A 92 7.10 -0.28 15.92
CA HIS A 92 7.20 1.17 15.93
C HIS A 92 8.53 1.64 16.46
N PHE A 93 9.02 2.79 16.00
CA PHE A 93 10.24 3.44 16.45
C PHE A 93 10.20 4.96 16.21
N GLY A 94 11.04 5.71 16.93
CA GLY A 94 11.04 7.17 16.90
C GLY A 94 10.39 7.73 18.16
N ARG A 95 9.28 8.45 18.05
CA ARG A 95 8.54 8.98 19.21
C ARG A 95 7.96 7.89 20.12
N GLN A 96 7.72 6.73 19.57
CA GLN A 96 7.15 5.57 20.28
C GLN A 96 7.97 4.33 19.94
N ASP A 97 8.04 3.40 20.89
CA ASP A 97 8.80 2.15 20.76
C ASP A 97 7.93 1.02 21.34
N HIS A 98 7.18 0.36 20.49
CA HIS A 98 6.31 -0.76 20.88
C HIS A 98 6.00 -1.68 19.70
N LEU A 99 5.47 -2.85 19.98
CA LEU A 99 4.88 -3.73 18.99
C LEU A 99 3.37 -3.52 18.95
N GLU A 100 2.83 -3.59 17.75
CA GLU A 100 1.40 -3.55 17.48
C GLU A 100 1.02 -4.80 16.68
N PHE A 101 -0.11 -5.40 17.03
CA PHE A 101 -0.68 -6.57 16.35
C PHE A 101 -2.07 -6.24 15.84
N ASN A 102 -2.29 -6.46 14.54
CA ASN A 102 -3.57 -6.19 13.88
C ASN A 102 -4.16 -7.44 13.27
N LEU A 103 -5.48 -7.54 13.29
CA LEU A 103 -6.22 -8.65 12.68
C LEU A 103 -7.43 -8.14 11.91
N PRO A 104 -7.27 -7.54 10.72
CA PRO A 104 -8.38 -7.10 9.89
C PRO A 104 -8.97 -8.24 9.05
N VAL A 105 -10.31 -8.22 8.93
CA VAL A 105 -11.01 -8.80 7.79
C VAL A 105 -10.92 -7.81 6.63
N ILE A 106 -10.56 -8.29 5.45
CA ILE A 106 -10.28 -7.46 4.28
C ILE A 106 -11.36 -7.70 3.21
N PHE A 107 -11.93 -6.62 2.71
CA PHE A 107 -12.71 -6.58 1.48
C PHE A 107 -11.83 -6.00 0.38
N ARG A 108 -11.63 -6.75 -0.72
CA ARG A 108 -10.78 -6.34 -1.85
C ARG A 108 -11.56 -6.36 -3.15
N TYR A 109 -11.46 -5.26 -3.90
CA TYR A 109 -12.05 -5.09 -5.21
C TYR A 109 -10.97 -4.99 -6.29
N TYR A 110 -11.17 -5.73 -7.38
CA TYR A 110 -10.30 -5.76 -8.55
C TYR A 110 -11.00 -5.05 -9.72
N PRO A 111 -10.65 -3.80 -10.05
CA PRO A 111 -11.34 -3.04 -11.10
C PRO A 111 -11.14 -3.66 -12.49
N GLU A 112 -12.18 -3.65 -13.31
CA GLU A 112 -12.13 -4.17 -14.69
C GLU A 112 -11.33 -3.23 -15.60
N ASN A 113 -11.55 -1.92 -15.45
CA ASN A 113 -10.88 -0.86 -16.18
C ASN A 113 -10.15 0.05 -15.19
N PRO A 114 -8.97 -0.39 -14.67
CA PRO A 114 -8.29 0.36 -13.64
C PRO A 114 -7.69 1.67 -14.16
N PHE A 115 -7.78 2.71 -13.33
CA PHE A 115 -7.04 3.95 -13.55
C PHE A 115 -6.26 4.33 -12.27
N PRO A 116 -4.94 4.49 -12.33
CA PRO A 116 -4.06 4.27 -13.50
C PRO A 116 -4.02 2.78 -13.93
N PRO A 117 -3.59 2.46 -15.16
CA PRO A 117 -3.59 1.08 -15.67
C PRO A 117 -2.78 0.08 -14.83
N ALA A 118 -1.83 0.56 -14.04
CA ALA A 118 -1.06 -0.26 -13.10
C ALA A 118 -1.83 -0.65 -11.84
N LEU A 119 -2.95 0.01 -11.52
CA LEU A 119 -3.77 -0.33 -10.35
C LEU A 119 -4.28 -1.77 -10.50
N GLU A 120 -4.00 -2.60 -9.52
CA GLU A 120 -4.45 -4.00 -9.49
C GLU A 120 -5.71 -4.17 -8.66
N SER A 121 -5.72 -3.60 -7.46
CA SER A 121 -6.84 -3.73 -6.53
C SER A 121 -6.92 -2.55 -5.58
N VAL A 122 -8.13 -2.38 -5.02
CA VAL A 122 -8.40 -1.49 -3.89
C VAL A 122 -8.97 -2.32 -2.76
N ALA A 123 -8.51 -2.11 -1.54
CA ALA A 123 -8.99 -2.87 -0.40
C ALA A 123 -9.33 -1.96 0.79
N PHE A 124 -10.27 -2.44 1.59
CA PHE A 124 -10.59 -1.93 2.91
C PHE A 124 -10.53 -3.07 3.91
N GLY A 125 -9.81 -2.87 5.00
CA GLY A 125 -9.73 -3.83 6.11
C GLY A 125 -10.29 -3.24 7.38
N LEU A 126 -10.97 -4.05 8.18
CA LEU A 126 -11.52 -3.66 9.49
C LEU A 126 -11.29 -4.79 10.49
N GLY A 127 -10.81 -4.45 11.68
CA GLY A 127 -10.54 -5.41 12.74
C GLY A 127 -10.11 -4.75 14.04
N LEU A 128 -9.24 -5.44 14.76
CA LEU A 128 -8.67 -4.94 16.02
C LEU A 128 -7.17 -4.73 15.89
N SER A 129 -6.68 -3.75 16.62
CA SER A 129 -5.28 -3.48 16.87
C SER A 129 -5.01 -3.56 18.37
N THR A 130 -3.90 -4.20 18.75
CA THR A 130 -3.43 -4.23 20.14
C THR A 130 -1.94 -3.92 20.19
N ALA A 131 -1.60 -2.85 20.94
CA ALA A 131 -0.24 -2.42 21.20
C ALA A 131 0.30 -3.03 22.49
N THR A 132 1.61 -3.30 22.57
CA THR A 132 2.26 -3.81 23.78
C THR A 132 2.43 -2.73 24.84
N GLN A 133 2.47 -1.46 24.46
CA GLN A 133 2.51 -0.29 25.33
C GLN A 133 1.46 0.72 24.85
N ASP A 134 1.17 1.71 25.66
CA ASP A 134 0.29 2.81 25.28
C ASP A 134 1.01 3.68 24.24
N PRO A 135 0.44 3.86 23.03
CA PRO A 135 1.08 4.61 21.96
C PRO A 135 1.28 6.07 22.30
N GLN A 136 2.54 6.51 22.34
CA GLN A 136 2.89 7.87 22.77
C GLN A 136 2.33 8.94 21.82
N THR A 137 2.28 8.68 20.52
CA THR A 137 1.73 9.63 19.55
C THR A 137 0.23 9.89 19.75
N GLU A 138 -0.50 8.91 20.27
CA GLU A 138 -1.91 9.03 20.62
C GLU A 138 -2.08 9.86 21.91
N ILE A 139 -1.25 9.56 22.94
CA ILE A 139 -1.25 10.34 24.20
C ILE A 139 -0.85 11.81 23.94
N ASP A 140 0.15 12.06 23.10
CA ASP A 140 0.63 13.41 22.80
C ASP A 140 -0.45 14.27 22.11
N ARG A 141 -1.28 13.64 21.26
CA ARG A 141 -2.33 14.31 20.51
C ARG A 141 -3.63 14.44 21.29
N ASP A 142 -4.08 13.35 21.90
CA ASP A 142 -5.44 13.22 22.44
C ASP A 142 -5.47 13.27 23.98
N GLY A 143 -4.29 13.17 24.64
CA GLY A 143 -4.18 13.16 26.09
C GLY A 143 -4.45 11.79 26.75
N GLU A 144 -5.01 10.85 26.00
CA GLU A 144 -5.34 9.50 26.44
C GLU A 144 -5.22 8.50 25.29
N THR A 145 -5.19 7.21 25.61
CA THR A 145 -5.24 6.12 24.62
C THR A 145 -5.67 4.81 25.27
N SER A 146 -5.80 3.78 24.44
CA SER A 146 -5.96 2.39 24.85
C SER A 146 -5.05 1.49 24.04
N LYS A 147 -4.48 0.47 24.68
CA LYS A 147 -3.68 -0.54 23.97
C LYS A 147 -4.47 -1.23 22.88
N THR A 148 -5.77 -1.47 23.11
CA THR A 148 -6.63 -2.12 22.13
C THR A 148 -7.63 -1.12 21.59
N LEU A 149 -7.62 -0.93 20.28
CA LEU A 149 -8.51 -0.05 19.53
C LEU A 149 -9.03 -0.78 18.28
N VAL A 150 -10.01 -0.19 17.61
CA VAL A 150 -10.40 -0.63 16.27
C VAL A 150 -9.28 -0.27 15.30
N TYR A 151 -8.94 -1.23 14.46
CA TYR A 151 -8.04 -1.06 13.32
C TYR A 151 -8.83 -1.01 12.03
N TRP A 152 -8.53 -0.04 11.16
CA TRP A 152 -8.91 -0.14 9.78
C TRP A 152 -7.79 0.31 8.84
N MET A 153 -7.82 -0.18 7.63
CA MET A 153 -6.89 0.21 6.59
C MET A 153 -7.59 0.42 5.26
N GLY A 154 -7.12 1.42 4.51
CA GLY A 154 -7.39 1.56 3.08
C GLY A 154 -6.14 1.19 2.30
N GLU A 155 -6.26 0.43 1.20
CA GLU A 155 -5.09 -0.01 0.45
C GLU A 155 -5.33 0.09 -1.06
N PHE A 156 -4.29 0.56 -1.76
CA PHE A 156 -4.17 0.47 -3.21
C PHE A 156 -3.00 -0.44 -3.54
N GLU A 157 -3.22 -1.42 -4.41
CA GLU A 157 -2.15 -2.27 -4.94
C GLU A 157 -1.88 -1.96 -6.41
N PHE A 158 -0.60 -1.89 -6.75
CA PHE A 158 -0.14 -1.62 -8.11
C PHE A 158 0.71 -2.78 -8.62
N ARG A 159 0.45 -3.18 -9.86
CA ARG A 159 1.19 -4.25 -10.53
C ARG A 159 2.65 -3.87 -10.71
N LEU A 160 3.52 -4.84 -10.46
CA LEU A 160 4.94 -4.79 -10.77
C LEU A 160 5.26 -5.68 -11.98
N PRO A 161 6.41 -5.49 -12.65
CA PRO A 161 6.88 -6.41 -13.69
C PRO A 161 7.19 -7.84 -13.17
N ARG A 162 7.01 -8.10 -11.89
CA ARG A 162 7.14 -9.41 -11.25
C ARG A 162 5.76 -10.01 -11.07
N PRO A 163 5.54 -11.26 -11.54
CA PRO A 163 4.29 -11.95 -11.26
C PRO A 163 4.12 -12.12 -9.75
N ASP A 164 2.87 -12.18 -9.31
CA ASP A 164 2.46 -12.46 -7.93
C ASP A 164 2.95 -11.46 -6.87
N THR A 165 3.62 -10.37 -7.28
CA THR A 165 4.09 -9.32 -6.38
C THR A 165 3.54 -7.96 -6.80
N THR A 166 2.95 -7.25 -5.84
CA THR A 166 2.43 -5.90 -6.01
C THR A 166 3.14 -4.91 -5.10
N LEU A 167 3.17 -3.64 -5.51
CA LEU A 167 3.47 -2.52 -4.63
C LEU A 167 2.16 -2.12 -3.96
N SER A 168 2.13 -1.99 -2.64
CA SER A 168 0.99 -1.49 -1.89
C SER A 168 1.27 -0.08 -1.34
N PHE A 169 0.25 0.76 -1.38
CA PHE A 169 0.14 1.99 -0.61
C PHE A 169 -1.02 1.82 0.36
N ARG A 170 -0.78 2.05 1.65
CA ARG A 170 -1.74 1.76 2.72
C ARG A 170 -1.90 2.97 3.65
N LEU A 171 -3.14 3.34 3.93
CA LEU A 171 -3.50 4.13 5.09
C LEU A 171 -3.72 3.16 6.25
N HIS A 172 -2.98 3.34 7.32
CA HIS A 172 -3.03 2.55 8.54
C HIS A 172 -3.68 3.43 9.63
N HIS A 173 -4.78 2.95 10.21
CA HIS A 173 -5.56 3.73 11.16
C HIS A 173 -5.98 2.92 12.36
N ARG A 174 -5.87 3.54 13.53
CA ARG A 174 -6.43 3.07 14.80
C ARG A 174 -7.38 4.11 15.34
N SER A 175 -8.49 3.72 15.98
CA SER A 175 -9.39 4.63 16.65
C SER A 175 -10.27 3.93 17.69
N ASP A 176 -10.87 4.73 18.57
CA ASP A 176 -11.92 4.32 19.52
C ASP A 176 -13.21 3.86 18.81
N ALA A 177 -13.36 4.12 17.51
CA ALA A 177 -14.55 3.84 16.69
C ALA A 177 -15.82 4.49 17.27
N TYR A 178 -15.75 5.80 17.51
CA TYR A 178 -16.87 6.61 18.02
C TYR A 178 -17.40 6.12 19.36
N GLY A 179 -16.51 5.80 20.29
CA GLY A 179 -16.84 5.42 21.65
C GLY A 179 -17.15 3.92 21.85
N VAL A 180 -16.78 3.07 20.89
CA VAL A 180 -16.79 1.61 21.10
C VAL A 180 -15.77 1.23 22.18
N PHE A 181 -14.65 1.92 22.22
CA PHE A 181 -13.67 1.87 23.31
C PHE A 181 -13.81 3.11 24.18
N ALA A 182 -13.60 2.95 25.50
CA ALA A 182 -13.77 4.03 26.49
C ALA A 182 -12.59 5.00 26.49
N THR A 183 -12.32 5.60 25.33
CA THR A 183 -11.27 6.60 25.11
C THR A 183 -11.67 7.41 23.86
N ASP A 184 -11.16 8.63 23.72
CA ASP A 184 -11.32 9.47 22.52
C ASP A 184 -9.94 9.64 21.87
N SER A 185 -9.46 8.56 21.24
CA SER A 185 -8.10 8.49 20.74
C SER A 185 -7.99 7.67 19.46
N GLY A 186 -6.89 7.88 18.75
CA GLY A 186 -6.53 7.13 17.56
C GLY A 186 -5.28 7.65 16.90
N SER A 187 -4.84 7.01 15.84
CA SER A 187 -3.66 7.41 15.08
C SER A 187 -3.78 7.06 13.61
N ASN A 188 -3.01 7.77 12.80
CA ASN A 188 -2.94 7.56 11.35
C ASN A 188 -1.50 7.44 10.90
N ALA A 189 -1.28 6.63 9.87
CA ALA A 189 -0.01 6.57 9.18
C ALA A 189 -0.18 6.24 7.70
N LEU A 190 0.79 6.67 6.92
CA LEU A 190 0.93 6.28 5.52
C LEU A 190 2.04 5.26 5.39
N ALA A 191 1.75 4.15 4.72
CA ALA A 191 2.71 3.07 4.52
C ALA A 191 2.81 2.66 3.06
N PHE A 192 4.00 2.21 2.69
CA PHE A 192 4.30 1.55 1.43
C PHE A 192 4.83 0.15 1.71
N GLY A 193 4.53 -0.77 0.82
CA GLY A 193 4.94 -2.15 1.00
C GLY A 193 4.92 -2.96 -0.28
N PHE A 194 5.29 -4.21 -0.12
CA PHE A 194 5.20 -5.22 -1.17
C PHE A 194 4.38 -6.38 -0.64
N ARG A 195 3.40 -6.80 -1.44
CA ARG A 195 2.62 -8.02 -1.17
C ARG A 195 2.97 -9.08 -2.20
N HIS A 196 3.29 -10.26 -1.72
CA HIS A 196 3.52 -11.45 -2.55
C HIS A 196 2.43 -12.49 -2.28
N ARG A 197 1.84 -13.02 -3.35
CA ARG A 197 0.85 -14.10 -3.34
C ARG A 197 1.52 -15.41 -3.73
N PHE A 198 1.09 -16.49 -3.12
CA PHE A 198 1.62 -17.85 -3.40
C PHE A 198 0.63 -18.69 -4.20
#